data_3a3325e431c96da639939879d2262bb1
#
_entry.id   3a3325e431c96da639939879d2262bb1
#
_cell.length_a   1.000
_cell.length_b   1.000
_cell.length_c   1.000
_cell.angle_alpha   90.00
_cell.angle_beta   90.00
_cell.angle_gamma   90.00
#
_symmetry.space_group_name_H-M   'P 1'
#
loop_
_entity.id
_entity.type
_entity.pdbx_description
1 polymer ?
#
loop_
_entity_poly.entity_id
_entity_poly.type
_entity_poly.pdbx_seq_one_letter_code
_entity_poly.pdbx_strand_id
1 'polypeptide(L)'
;RKINSRINVDSAVAGTTISVPAVSRPFSYQNYPSSYPAPPALVASSRHVTVDLREKILKIHEDGRLIAAFPITPGSTEHPAPVGEWRILGSVPFPWYRYDLGVLKKGERTEVFYNLPPGPNNPVGILWAGLNRPGIGIHGTPVPDTIGRSGSHGCIRLSNWDAATFHTLVGKGTKVSIL
;
A
#
# COMPACT_ATOMS: atom_id res chain seq x y z
N ARG A 1 8.99 -15.46 2.14
CA ARG A 1 8.29 -16.76 2.11
C ARG A 1 8.21 -17.36 0.69
N LYS A 2 7.87 -16.60 -0.36
CA LYS A 2 7.75 -17.14 -1.73
C LYS A 2 9.05 -17.76 -2.27
N ILE A 3 10.21 -17.17 -1.96
CA ILE A 3 11.54 -17.66 -2.38
C ILE A 3 11.93 -18.90 -1.57
N ASN A 4 11.46 -19.01 -0.32
CA ASN A 4 11.75 -20.10 0.60
C ASN A 4 10.50 -20.95 0.86
N SER A 5 9.74 -21.28 -0.18
CA SER A 5 8.43 -21.95 -0.07
C SER A 5 8.48 -23.33 0.64
N ARG A 6 9.65 -23.99 0.62
CA ARG A 6 9.89 -25.28 1.26
C ARG A 6 10.41 -25.18 2.71
N ILE A 7 10.65 -23.95 3.18
CA ILE A 7 11.18 -23.70 4.53
C ILE A 7 10.12 -23.00 5.35
N ASN A 8 9.77 -23.54 6.51
CA ASN A 8 8.99 -22.79 7.47
C ASN A 8 9.92 -21.80 8.18
N VAL A 9 9.94 -20.55 7.70
CA VAL A 9 10.83 -19.51 8.23
C VAL A 9 10.49 -19.10 9.67
N ASP A 10 9.26 -19.36 10.14
CA ASP A 10 8.82 -19.01 11.48
C ASP A 10 9.34 -20.04 12.53
N SER A 11 9.72 -21.23 12.08
CA SER A 11 10.28 -22.31 12.91
C SER A 11 11.63 -22.82 12.40
N ALA A 12 12.34 -22.03 11.61
CA ALA A 12 13.66 -22.39 11.13
C ALA A 12 14.66 -22.49 12.29
N VAL A 13 15.41 -23.58 12.34
CA VAL A 13 16.44 -23.80 13.36
C VAL A 13 17.73 -23.08 12.97
N ALA A 14 18.59 -22.84 13.98
CA ALA A 14 19.88 -22.22 13.73
C ALA A 14 20.70 -23.05 12.71
N GLY A 15 21.34 -22.37 11.74
CA GLY A 15 22.07 -23.01 10.64
C GLY A 15 21.23 -23.28 9.38
N THR A 16 19.92 -23.03 9.39
CA THR A 16 19.10 -23.13 8.18
C THR A 16 19.52 -22.09 7.15
N THR A 17 19.86 -22.53 5.94
CA THR A 17 20.15 -21.62 4.81
C THR A 17 18.86 -21.13 4.20
N ILE A 18 18.68 -19.83 4.09
CA ILE A 18 17.57 -19.20 3.41
C ILE A 18 18.06 -18.39 2.20
N SER A 19 17.27 -18.40 1.14
CA SER A 19 17.53 -17.54 -0.02
C SER A 19 16.97 -16.14 0.24
N VAL A 20 17.77 -15.13 0.02
CA VAL A 20 17.35 -13.72 0.07
C VAL A 20 17.49 -13.09 -1.31
N PRO A 21 16.59 -12.18 -1.73
CA PRO A 21 16.76 -11.46 -2.98
C PRO A 21 18.07 -10.68 -2.97
N ALA A 22 18.85 -10.77 -4.04
CA ALA A 22 20.09 -9.98 -4.23
C ALA A 22 19.80 -8.49 -4.53
N VAL A 23 18.55 -8.06 -4.40
CA VAL A 23 18.14 -6.68 -4.65
C VAL A 23 18.27 -5.87 -3.38
N SER A 24 19.21 -4.92 -3.35
CA SER A 24 19.22 -3.89 -2.32
C SER A 24 18.00 -2.99 -2.53
N ARG A 25 17.05 -3.05 -1.62
CA ARG A 25 15.96 -2.06 -1.62
C ARG A 25 16.56 -0.74 -1.13
N PRO A 26 16.30 0.38 -1.82
CA PRO A 26 16.88 1.68 -1.44
C PRO A 26 16.31 2.23 -0.13
N PHE A 27 15.52 1.44 0.58
CA PHE A 27 14.79 1.87 1.75
C PHE A 27 15.31 1.21 3.03
N SER A 28 15.71 2.06 3.98
CA SER A 28 15.98 1.69 5.37
C SER A 28 15.13 2.55 6.30
N TYR A 29 14.46 1.96 7.28
CA TYR A 29 13.74 2.73 8.31
C TYR A 29 14.66 3.71 9.06
N GLN A 30 15.93 3.36 9.21
CA GLN A 30 16.94 4.20 9.87
C GLN A 30 17.30 5.43 9.04
N ASN A 31 17.14 5.34 7.72
CA ASN A 31 17.44 6.42 6.79
C ASN A 31 16.17 7.15 6.33
N TYR A 32 15.04 6.89 7.00
CA TYR A 32 13.81 7.59 6.68
C TYR A 32 13.99 9.06 7.08
N PRO A 33 14.01 10.00 6.13
CA PRO A 33 14.10 11.40 6.49
C PRO A 33 12.87 11.76 7.33
N SER A 34 13.08 12.53 8.38
CA SER A 34 12.00 13.07 9.21
C SER A 34 11.03 13.96 8.40
N SER A 35 11.44 14.39 7.22
CA SER A 35 10.63 15.04 6.19
C SER A 35 10.68 14.18 4.92
N TYR A 36 9.56 13.60 4.54
CA TYR A 36 9.39 13.03 3.21
C TYR A 36 9.60 14.11 2.17
N PRO A 37 10.45 13.90 1.16
CA PRO A 37 10.45 14.80 0.03
C PRO A 37 9.03 14.79 -0.54
N ALA A 38 8.44 15.97 -0.67
CA ALA A 38 7.17 16.09 -1.37
C ALA A 38 7.32 15.43 -2.75
N PRO A 39 6.38 14.57 -3.17
CA PRO A 39 6.44 14.01 -4.51
C PRO A 39 6.54 15.17 -5.49
N PRO A 40 7.43 15.11 -6.48
CA PRO A 40 7.59 16.21 -7.43
C PRO A 40 6.23 16.53 -8.05
N ALA A 41 5.84 17.79 -8.00
CA ALA A 41 4.54 18.26 -8.51
C ALA A 41 4.32 17.94 -10.01
N LEU A 42 5.40 17.68 -10.74
CA LEU A 42 5.44 17.38 -12.17
C LEU A 42 5.17 15.90 -12.52
N VAL A 43 5.13 14.98 -11.54
CA VAL A 43 5.05 13.55 -11.79
C VAL A 43 3.63 13.08 -12.13
N ALA A 44 2.62 13.89 -11.85
CA ALA A 44 1.23 13.43 -11.93
C ALA A 44 0.68 13.27 -13.36
N SER A 45 1.24 13.96 -14.38
CA SER A 45 0.63 14.01 -15.70
C SER A 45 1.00 12.87 -16.64
N SER A 46 2.18 12.25 -16.47
CA SER A 46 2.68 11.17 -17.35
C SER A 46 2.55 9.79 -16.73
N ARG A 47 2.26 9.70 -15.43
CA ARG A 47 2.19 8.43 -14.72
C ARG A 47 0.76 7.91 -14.56
N HIS A 48 0.65 6.60 -14.73
CA HIS A 48 -0.60 5.86 -14.60
C HIS A 48 -0.38 4.63 -13.73
N VAL A 49 -1.22 4.47 -12.73
CA VAL A 49 -1.26 3.30 -11.84
C VAL A 49 -2.33 2.34 -12.34
N THR A 50 -1.97 1.09 -12.56
CA THR A 50 -2.91 0.01 -12.85
C THR A 50 -2.90 -0.98 -11.69
N VAL A 51 -4.06 -1.25 -11.13
CA VAL A 51 -4.27 -2.24 -10.06
C VAL A 51 -4.97 -3.44 -10.66
N ASP A 52 -4.26 -4.54 -10.85
CA ASP A 52 -4.80 -5.81 -11.28
C ASP A 52 -5.21 -6.62 -10.04
N LEU A 53 -6.53 -6.72 -9.82
CA LEU A 53 -7.10 -7.41 -8.65
C LEU A 53 -6.93 -8.92 -8.74
N ARG A 54 -6.93 -9.48 -9.96
CA ARG A 54 -6.78 -10.92 -10.19
C ARG A 54 -5.35 -11.36 -9.95
N GLU A 55 -4.40 -10.65 -10.56
CA GLU A 55 -2.96 -10.93 -10.41
C GLU A 55 -2.42 -10.42 -9.06
N LYS A 56 -3.18 -9.57 -8.37
CA LYS A 56 -2.79 -8.91 -7.11
C LYS A 56 -1.48 -8.15 -7.24
N ILE A 57 -1.39 -7.38 -8.30
CA ILE A 57 -0.24 -6.56 -8.64
C ILE A 57 -0.70 -5.14 -8.94
N LEU A 58 -0.01 -4.15 -8.36
CA LEU A 58 -0.09 -2.76 -8.72
C LEU A 58 1.10 -2.44 -9.63
N LYS A 59 0.85 -1.86 -10.79
CA LYS A 59 1.86 -1.45 -11.77
C LYS A 59 1.82 0.06 -11.94
N ILE A 60 2.99 0.67 -12.12
CA ILE A 60 3.10 2.09 -12.46
C ILE A 60 3.78 2.20 -13.81
N HIS A 61 3.13 2.90 -14.72
CA HIS A 61 3.67 3.22 -16.04
C HIS A 61 3.96 4.72 -16.13
N GLU A 62 5.02 5.07 -16.81
CA GLU A 62 5.37 6.44 -17.22
C GLU A 62 5.54 6.42 -18.74
N ASP A 63 4.75 7.25 -19.44
CA ASP A 63 4.73 7.31 -20.91
C ASP A 63 4.57 5.91 -21.56
N GLY A 64 3.73 5.07 -20.99
CA GLY A 64 3.48 3.69 -21.45
C GLY A 64 4.53 2.66 -21.03
N ARG A 65 5.66 3.07 -20.45
CA ARG A 65 6.72 2.17 -19.98
C ARG A 65 6.50 1.79 -18.52
N LEU A 66 6.58 0.50 -18.21
CA LEU A 66 6.54 0.02 -16.83
C LEU A 66 7.77 0.49 -16.05
N ILE A 67 7.56 1.24 -14.97
CA ILE A 67 8.64 1.74 -14.09
C ILE A 67 8.65 1.09 -12.72
N ALA A 68 7.51 0.56 -12.25
CA ALA A 68 7.44 -0.17 -10.99
C ALA A 68 6.29 -1.18 -10.98
N ALA A 69 6.45 -2.26 -10.21
CA ALA A 69 5.40 -3.23 -9.94
C ALA A 69 5.49 -3.70 -8.48
N PHE A 70 4.35 -3.75 -7.79
CA PHE A 70 4.25 -4.11 -6.39
C PHE A 70 3.21 -5.19 -6.16
N PRO A 71 3.47 -6.23 -5.38
CA PRO A 71 2.44 -7.14 -4.91
C PRO A 71 1.51 -6.40 -3.94
N ILE A 72 0.22 -6.68 -4.03
CA ILE A 72 -0.81 -6.00 -3.24
C ILE A 72 -1.71 -6.99 -2.51
N THR A 73 -2.44 -6.47 -1.51
CA THR A 73 -3.63 -7.11 -0.97
C THR A 73 -4.84 -6.24 -1.35
N PRO A 74 -5.69 -6.71 -2.25
CA PRO A 74 -6.93 -6.03 -2.60
C PRO A 74 -8.03 -6.26 -1.56
N GLY A 75 -9.20 -5.67 -1.78
CA GLY A 75 -10.41 -5.92 -1.02
C GLY A 75 -10.76 -7.41 -0.91
N SER A 76 -11.47 -7.76 0.16
CA SER A 76 -12.03 -9.11 0.33
C SER A 76 -13.22 -9.33 -0.62
N THR A 77 -13.70 -10.56 -0.69
CA THR A 77 -14.93 -10.89 -1.44
C THR A 77 -16.15 -10.14 -0.89
N GLU A 78 -16.19 -9.94 0.43
CA GLU A 78 -17.29 -9.22 1.10
C GLU A 78 -17.18 -7.70 0.92
N HIS A 79 -15.96 -7.19 0.79
CA HIS A 79 -15.66 -5.77 0.61
C HIS A 79 -14.69 -5.61 -0.56
N PRO A 80 -15.16 -5.74 -1.81
CA PRO A 80 -14.30 -5.69 -2.98
C PRO A 80 -13.75 -4.29 -3.21
N ALA A 81 -12.54 -4.23 -3.77
CA ALA A 81 -12.00 -2.97 -4.27
C ALA A 81 -12.87 -2.46 -5.43
N PRO A 82 -13.12 -1.15 -5.51
CA PRO A 82 -13.98 -0.59 -6.54
C PRO A 82 -13.28 -0.60 -7.90
N VAL A 83 -13.72 -1.45 -8.81
CA VAL A 83 -13.29 -1.46 -10.21
C VAL A 83 -13.65 -0.13 -10.88
N GLY A 84 -12.79 0.38 -11.73
CA GLY A 84 -13.00 1.62 -12.50
C GLY A 84 -11.80 2.56 -12.52
N GLU A 85 -12.06 3.80 -12.93
CA GLU A 85 -11.06 4.85 -13.10
C GLU A 85 -11.13 5.85 -11.96
N TRP A 86 -10.00 6.04 -11.33
CA TRP A 86 -9.85 6.88 -10.14
C TRP A 86 -8.68 7.85 -10.28
N ARG A 87 -8.53 8.74 -9.31
CA ARG A 87 -7.39 9.65 -9.19
C ARG A 87 -6.93 9.73 -7.75
N ILE A 88 -5.62 9.85 -7.55
CA ILE A 88 -5.03 10.13 -6.25
C ILE A 88 -5.35 11.58 -5.87
N LEU A 89 -5.97 11.79 -4.72
CA LEU A 89 -6.27 13.11 -4.15
C LEU A 89 -5.07 13.72 -3.42
N GLY A 90 -4.24 12.86 -2.88
CA GLY A 90 -3.03 13.21 -2.15
C GLY A 90 -2.41 11.96 -1.54
N SER A 91 -1.15 12.07 -1.17
CA SER A 91 -0.36 11.00 -0.58
C SER A 91 0.27 11.52 0.70
N VAL A 92 -0.17 11.00 1.85
CA VAL A 92 0.22 11.46 3.19
C VAL A 92 1.10 10.41 3.84
N PRO A 93 2.38 10.70 4.07
CA PRO A 93 3.27 9.83 4.83
C PRO A 93 2.96 9.91 6.32
N PHE A 94 3.15 8.80 7.04
CA PHE A 94 2.90 8.68 8.46
C PHE A 94 1.57 9.31 8.91
N PRO A 95 0.42 8.82 8.36
CA PRO A 95 -0.87 9.39 8.67
C PRO A 95 -1.32 9.04 10.10
N TRP A 96 -2.03 9.96 10.74
CA TRP A 96 -2.91 9.62 11.84
C TRP A 96 -4.10 8.83 11.30
N TYR A 97 -4.49 7.77 11.98
CA TYR A 97 -5.63 6.95 11.57
C TYR A 97 -6.76 7.06 12.56
N ARG A 98 -7.92 7.54 12.09
CA ARG A 98 -9.16 7.52 12.85
C ARG A 98 -9.75 6.11 12.82
N TYR A 99 -9.54 5.36 13.90
CA TYR A 99 -10.15 4.06 14.06
C TYR A 99 -11.59 4.22 14.55
N ASP A 100 -12.55 3.93 13.70
CA ASP A 100 -13.98 4.08 13.93
C ASP A 100 -14.69 2.80 13.46
N LEU A 101 -15.22 2.04 14.42
CA LEU A 101 -15.91 0.78 14.12
C LEU A 101 -17.18 0.98 13.31
N GLY A 102 -17.84 2.12 13.40
CA GLY A 102 -19.01 2.44 12.58
C GLY A 102 -18.64 2.56 11.12
N VAL A 103 -17.53 3.25 10.82
CA VAL A 103 -16.99 3.33 9.45
C VAL A 103 -16.63 1.95 8.91
N LEU A 104 -15.97 1.13 9.71
CA LEU A 104 -15.53 -0.21 9.28
C LEU A 104 -16.70 -1.18 9.05
N LYS A 105 -17.77 -1.07 9.84
CA LYS A 105 -18.91 -2.01 9.78
C LYS A 105 -20.04 -1.52 8.88
N LYS A 106 -20.30 -0.21 8.85
CA LYS A 106 -21.48 0.39 8.21
C LYS A 106 -21.16 1.48 7.21
N GLY A 107 -19.88 1.92 7.11
CA GLY A 107 -19.47 3.06 6.27
C GLY A 107 -19.83 4.42 6.87
N GLU A 108 -20.35 4.48 8.08
CA GLU A 108 -20.81 5.69 8.74
C GLU A 108 -19.90 6.09 9.89
N ARG A 109 -19.57 7.39 10.00
CA ARG A 109 -18.78 7.92 11.09
C ARG A 109 -19.60 7.94 12.38
N THR A 110 -18.97 7.53 13.49
CA THR A 110 -19.56 7.57 14.81
C THR A 110 -18.82 8.53 15.74
N GLU A 111 -19.45 8.89 16.86
CA GLU A 111 -18.81 9.70 17.91
C GLU A 111 -17.76 8.90 18.71
N VAL A 112 -17.82 7.57 18.62
CA VAL A 112 -16.87 6.68 19.32
C VAL A 112 -15.77 6.28 18.36
N PHE A 113 -14.62 6.92 18.48
CA PHE A 113 -13.44 6.65 17.67
C PHE A 113 -12.15 6.83 18.47
N TYR A 114 -11.07 6.27 17.94
CA TYR A 114 -9.71 6.44 18.46
C TYR A 114 -8.81 7.00 17.38
N ASN A 115 -7.99 7.99 17.73
CA ASN A 115 -6.93 8.44 16.85
C ASN A 115 -5.66 7.62 17.12
N LEU A 116 -5.29 6.77 16.19
CA LEU A 116 -4.08 5.97 16.28
C LEU A 116 -2.89 6.76 15.72
N PRO A 117 -1.75 6.77 16.44
CA PRO A 117 -0.59 7.53 16.02
C PRO A 117 0.05 6.99 14.75
N PRO A 118 0.81 7.82 14.03
CA PRO A 118 1.61 7.40 12.89
C PRO A 118 2.61 6.30 13.25
N GLY A 119 2.91 5.45 12.28
CA GLY A 119 3.96 4.45 12.45
C GLY A 119 3.72 3.19 11.62
N PRO A 120 4.70 2.28 11.56
CA PRO A 120 4.61 1.05 10.77
C PRO A 120 3.52 0.09 11.26
N ASN A 121 3.13 0.20 12.53
CA ASN A 121 2.07 -0.62 13.16
C ASN A 121 0.67 0.01 13.05
N ASN A 122 0.57 1.19 12.44
CA ASN A 122 -0.73 1.81 12.16
C ASN A 122 -1.52 0.95 11.16
N PRO A 123 -2.86 0.82 11.26
CA PRO A 123 -3.69 0.03 10.34
C PRO A 123 -3.48 0.35 8.86
N VAL A 124 -3.14 1.60 8.54
CA VAL A 124 -2.79 2.03 7.17
C VAL A 124 -1.27 2.10 6.93
N GLY A 125 -0.49 1.58 7.86
CA GLY A 125 0.96 1.59 7.79
C GLY A 125 1.55 3.00 7.77
N ILE A 126 2.59 3.17 6.97
CA ILE A 126 3.35 4.44 6.90
C ILE A 126 2.87 5.39 5.80
N LEU A 127 1.82 5.04 5.06
CA LEU A 127 1.33 5.82 3.93
C LEU A 127 -0.17 5.69 3.77
N TRP A 128 -0.82 6.80 3.44
CA TRP A 128 -2.17 6.85 2.91
C TRP A 128 -2.22 7.68 1.62
N ALA A 129 -2.52 7.06 0.50
CA ALA A 129 -2.81 7.71 -0.77
C ALA A 129 -4.31 7.57 -1.07
N GLY A 130 -5.08 8.59 -0.72
CA GLY A 130 -6.53 8.61 -0.89
C GLY A 130 -6.94 8.73 -2.35
N LEU A 131 -7.95 7.96 -2.77
CA LEU A 131 -8.56 8.08 -4.10
C LEU A 131 -9.76 9.04 -4.04
N ASN A 132 -10.21 9.50 -5.21
CA ASN A 132 -11.42 10.33 -5.35
C ASN A 132 -12.73 9.53 -5.12
N ARG A 133 -12.63 8.41 -4.42
CA ARG A 133 -13.74 7.66 -3.82
C ARG A 133 -13.60 7.71 -2.30
N PRO A 134 -14.57 8.24 -1.57
CA PRO A 134 -14.51 8.34 -0.11
C PRO A 134 -14.20 7.01 0.56
N GLY A 135 -13.25 7.02 1.51
CA GLY A 135 -12.86 5.84 2.29
C GLY A 135 -11.96 4.84 1.56
N ILE A 136 -11.66 5.04 0.28
CA ILE A 136 -10.80 4.16 -0.52
C ILE A 136 -9.45 4.80 -0.76
N GLY A 137 -8.39 4.00 -0.61
CA GLY A 137 -7.02 4.43 -0.84
C GLY A 137 -6.05 3.28 -1.09
N ILE A 138 -4.84 3.66 -1.43
CA ILE A 138 -3.68 2.79 -1.53
C ILE A 138 -2.79 3.11 -0.33
N HIS A 139 -2.45 2.11 0.48
CA HIS A 139 -1.78 2.37 1.76
C HIS A 139 -0.85 1.23 2.20
N GLY A 140 -0.02 1.49 3.20
CA GLY A 140 0.83 0.48 3.82
C GLY A 140 0.06 -0.50 4.70
N THR A 141 0.77 -1.43 5.34
CA THR A 141 0.16 -2.39 6.28
C THR A 141 1.12 -2.75 7.43
N PRO A 142 0.60 -2.93 8.65
CA PRO A 142 1.38 -3.49 9.76
C PRO A 142 1.62 -5.00 9.63
N VAL A 143 0.91 -5.68 8.70
CA VAL A 143 0.93 -7.14 8.55
C VAL A 143 1.38 -7.51 7.13
N PRO A 144 2.70 -7.36 6.81
CA PRO A 144 3.23 -7.52 5.46
C PRO A 144 3.14 -8.95 4.91
N ASP A 145 3.01 -9.95 5.74
CA ASP A 145 2.83 -11.36 5.35
C ASP A 145 1.45 -11.64 4.75
N THR A 146 0.50 -10.70 4.87
CA THR A 146 -0.80 -10.77 4.20
C THR A 146 -0.76 -10.30 2.75
N ILE A 147 0.33 -9.68 2.29
CA ILE A 147 0.46 -9.21 0.91
C ILE A 147 0.42 -10.39 -0.08
N GLY A 148 -0.38 -10.22 -1.13
CA GLY A 148 -0.68 -11.26 -2.12
C GLY A 148 -1.93 -12.08 -1.81
N ARG A 149 -2.61 -11.80 -0.69
CA ARG A 149 -3.90 -12.41 -0.32
C ARG A 149 -5.02 -11.38 -0.46
N SER A 150 -6.28 -11.80 -0.45
CA SER A 150 -7.43 -10.88 -0.36
C SER A 150 -7.83 -10.71 1.10
N GLY A 151 -8.23 -9.52 1.53
CA GLY A 151 -8.56 -9.31 2.94
C GLY A 151 -8.65 -7.88 3.44
N SER A 152 -8.76 -6.88 2.55
CA SER A 152 -9.04 -5.51 2.97
C SER A 152 -10.53 -5.18 2.90
N HIS A 153 -10.93 -4.00 3.41
CA HIS A 153 -12.28 -3.45 3.29
C HIS A 153 -12.41 -2.53 2.06
N GLY A 154 -11.89 -2.99 0.90
CA GLY A 154 -11.97 -2.26 -0.37
C GLY A 154 -10.71 -1.45 -0.72
N CYS A 155 -9.85 -1.16 0.23
CA CYS A 155 -8.58 -0.48 -0.01
C CYS A 155 -7.53 -1.42 -0.63
N ILE A 156 -6.49 -0.84 -1.22
CA ILE A 156 -5.35 -1.56 -1.78
C ILE A 156 -4.18 -1.46 -0.79
N ARG A 157 -3.74 -2.60 -0.25
CA ARG A 157 -2.62 -2.65 0.69
C ARG A 157 -1.31 -2.96 -0.02
N LEU A 158 -0.30 -2.22 0.34
CA LEU A 158 1.12 -2.45 0.01
C LEU A 158 1.88 -2.84 1.27
N SER A 159 3.02 -3.53 1.14
CA SER A 159 3.98 -3.56 2.25
C SER A 159 4.42 -2.12 2.56
N ASN A 160 4.84 -1.84 3.80
CA ASN A 160 5.32 -0.50 4.13
C ASN A 160 6.53 -0.06 3.25
N TRP A 161 7.40 -0.99 2.85
CA TRP A 161 8.52 -0.73 1.95
C TRP A 161 8.04 -0.29 0.56
N ASP A 162 7.07 -1.02 0.01
CA ASP A 162 6.52 -0.74 -1.30
C ASP A 162 5.69 0.54 -1.26
N ALA A 163 4.97 0.80 -0.16
CA ALA A 163 4.24 2.05 0.06
C ALA A 163 5.17 3.27 0.07
N ALA A 164 6.35 3.14 0.71
CA ALA A 164 7.36 4.18 0.69
C ALA A 164 7.85 4.49 -0.73
N THR A 165 8.18 3.45 -1.50
CA THR A 165 8.59 3.60 -2.89
C THR A 165 7.46 4.16 -3.74
N PHE A 166 6.23 3.64 -3.58
CA PHE A 166 5.03 4.12 -4.26
C PHE A 166 4.83 5.63 -4.05
N HIS A 167 4.99 6.12 -2.82
CA HIS A 167 4.86 7.54 -2.50
C HIS A 167 5.78 8.44 -3.36
N THR A 168 7.00 7.98 -3.64
CA THR A 168 7.95 8.75 -4.47
C THR A 168 7.61 8.74 -5.96
N LEU A 169 6.73 7.83 -6.37
CA LEU A 169 6.37 7.62 -7.77
C LEU A 169 5.02 8.21 -8.16
N VAL A 170 4.19 8.64 -7.20
CA VAL A 170 2.85 9.15 -7.47
C VAL A 170 2.60 10.49 -6.79
N GLY A 171 1.66 11.25 -7.31
CA GLY A 171 1.27 12.54 -6.74
C GLY A 171 -0.23 12.80 -6.90
N LYS A 172 -0.68 13.97 -6.40
CA LYS A 172 -2.06 14.43 -6.59
C LYS A 172 -2.40 14.46 -8.08
N GLY A 173 -3.52 13.88 -8.48
CA GLY A 173 -4.00 13.82 -9.85
C GLY A 173 -3.52 12.60 -10.64
N THR A 174 -2.56 11.80 -10.14
CA THR A 174 -2.16 10.54 -10.78
C THR A 174 -3.38 9.66 -11.03
N LYS A 175 -3.55 9.21 -12.27
CA LYS A 175 -4.63 8.32 -12.68
C LYS A 175 -4.42 6.92 -12.12
N VAL A 176 -5.52 6.26 -11.71
CA VAL A 176 -5.53 4.90 -11.17
C VAL A 176 -6.64 4.12 -11.82
N SER A 177 -6.30 3.07 -12.55
CA SER A 177 -7.26 2.08 -13.08
C SER A 177 -7.26 0.85 -12.18
N ILE A 178 -8.40 0.47 -11.64
CA ILE A 178 -8.62 -0.76 -10.88
C ILE A 178 -9.41 -1.73 -11.76
N LEU A 179 -8.80 -2.91 -12.08
CA LEU A 179 -9.29 -3.89 -13.04
C LEU A 179 -9.59 -5.23 -12.36
#